data_4b6e1fd70743a9e8ea4818158b7a2381
#
_entry.id   4b6e1fd70743a9e8ea4818158b7a2381
#
_cell.length_a   1.000
_cell.length_b   1.000
_cell.length_c   1.000
_cell.angle_alpha   90.00
_cell.angle_beta   90.00
_cell.angle_gamma   90.00
#
_symmetry.space_group_name_H-M   'P 1'
#
loop_
_entity.id
_entity.type
_entity.pdbx_description
1 polymer ?
#
loop_
_entity_poly.entity_id
_entity_poly.type
_entity_poly.pdbx_seq_one_letter_code
_entity_poly.pdbx_strand_id
1 'polypeptide(L)'
;SDHKEHLLVERLRRSDAFIPELSLVAETQNGTIVGYILLTKVEIASAEKKVLSLGLAPVAVLPEYQNRGIGSALIKEAHNRAVAAGYHSVVLLGHKDYYPRFGYKKAIDYDIRFPFDVPPEFCMVKELVTNSLNEVHGVVKYAPEFTE
;
A
#
# COMPACT_ATOMS: atom_id res chain seq x y z
N SER A 1 -3.86 5.57 15.01
CA SER A 1 -3.59 5.02 15.52
C SER A 1 -2.94 4.46 16.71
N ASP A 2 -2.27 3.47 16.66
CA ASP A 2 -1.96 2.82 17.88
C ASP A 2 -0.65 2.08 17.80
N HIS A 3 -0.34 1.36 18.85
CA HIS A 3 0.92 0.65 18.98
C HIS A 3 1.10 -0.43 17.93
N LYS A 4 0.00 -1.00 17.43
CA LYS A 4 0.11 -2.08 16.44
C LYS A 4 0.68 -1.60 15.12
N GLU A 5 0.26 -0.41 14.67
CA GLU A 5 0.81 0.16 13.44
C GLU A 5 2.29 0.47 13.58
N HIS A 6 2.68 1.01 14.72
CA HIS A 6 4.07 1.31 14.99
C HIS A 6 4.94 0.05 14.97
N LEU A 7 4.47 -1.02 15.61
CA LEU A 7 5.20 -2.28 15.62
C LEU A 7 5.30 -2.90 14.23
N LEU A 8 4.24 -2.78 13.42
CA LEU A 8 4.27 -3.27 12.06
C LEU A 8 5.33 -2.55 11.23
N VAL A 9 5.40 -1.22 11.34
CA VAL A 9 6.41 -0.45 10.61
C VAL A 9 7.81 -0.91 11.01
N GLU A 10 8.07 -1.11 12.30
CA GLU A 10 9.38 -1.56 12.74
C GLU A 10 9.75 -2.93 12.21
N ARG A 11 8.79 -3.86 12.21
CA ARG A 11 9.05 -5.20 11.67
C ARG A 11 9.31 -5.15 10.18
N LEU A 12 8.53 -4.38 9.45
CA LEU A 12 8.71 -4.28 8.00
C LEU A 12 10.02 -3.62 7.61
N ARG A 13 10.53 -2.68 8.42
CA ARG A 13 11.82 -2.05 8.16
C ARG A 13 12.98 -3.03 8.22
N ARG A 14 12.81 -4.16 8.91
CA ARG A 14 13.85 -5.19 9.02
C ARG A 14 13.71 -6.29 8.00
N SER A 15 12.68 -6.23 7.16
CA SER A 15 12.40 -7.28 6.20
C SER A 15 13.00 -6.95 4.84
N ASP A 16 13.11 -7.98 4.00
CA ASP A 16 13.55 -7.80 2.62
C ASP A 16 12.52 -7.07 1.77
N ALA A 17 11.29 -6.91 2.28
CA ALA A 17 10.23 -6.20 1.59
C ALA A 17 10.34 -4.69 1.76
N PHE A 18 11.19 -4.19 2.66
CA PHE A 18 11.31 -2.77 2.94
C PHE A 18 11.99 -2.03 1.80
N ILE A 19 11.42 -0.89 1.44
CA ILE A 19 11.94 -0.01 0.40
C ILE A 19 12.08 1.37 1.02
N PRO A 20 13.32 1.80 1.37
CA PRO A 20 13.50 3.09 2.05
C PRO A 20 12.85 4.27 1.34
N GLU A 21 12.91 4.31 0.02
CA GLU A 21 12.36 5.40 -0.77
C GLU A 21 10.83 5.50 -0.70
N LEU A 22 10.17 4.44 -0.24
CA LEU A 22 8.71 4.36 -0.15
C LEU A 22 8.23 4.35 1.29
N SER A 23 9.07 4.80 2.21
CA SER A 23 8.73 5.06 3.62
C SER A 23 8.75 6.57 3.80
N LEU A 24 7.58 7.20 3.82
CA LEU A 24 7.48 8.66 3.80
C LEU A 24 6.83 9.18 5.07
N VAL A 25 7.25 10.36 5.50
CA VAL A 25 6.63 11.04 6.62
C VAL A 25 6.15 12.43 6.17
N ALA A 26 5.13 12.93 6.87
CA ALA A 26 4.69 14.31 6.75
C ALA A 26 5.12 15.06 8.00
N GLU A 27 5.76 16.21 7.83
CA GLU A 27 6.25 17.02 8.94
C GLU A 27 5.68 18.42 8.89
N THR A 28 5.50 19.01 10.06
CA THR A 28 5.21 20.44 10.15
C THR A 28 6.50 21.21 9.92
N GLN A 29 6.40 22.55 9.80
CA GLN A 29 7.58 23.39 9.59
C GLN A 29 8.58 23.28 10.71
N ASN A 30 8.14 23.00 11.93
CA ASN A 30 9.05 22.86 13.07
C ASN A 30 9.54 21.43 13.29
N GLY A 31 9.32 20.54 12.32
CA GLY A 31 9.87 19.20 12.36
C GLY A 31 9.03 18.15 13.09
N THR A 32 7.80 18.49 13.49
CA THR A 32 6.92 17.51 14.12
C THR A 32 6.37 16.56 13.07
N ILE A 33 6.54 15.26 13.28
CA ILE A 33 6.00 14.26 12.36
C ILE A 33 4.52 14.07 12.67
N VAL A 34 3.66 14.28 11.67
CA VAL A 34 2.21 14.26 11.83
C VAL A 34 1.54 13.18 11.00
N GLY A 35 2.27 12.51 10.15
CA GLY A 35 1.73 11.41 9.35
C GLY A 35 2.83 10.60 8.70
N TYR A 36 2.46 9.40 8.26
CA TYR A 36 3.41 8.56 7.53
C TYR A 36 2.67 7.59 6.63
N ILE A 37 3.40 7.06 5.65
CA ILE A 37 2.92 6.01 4.76
C ILE A 37 4.07 5.08 4.44
N LEU A 38 3.76 3.80 4.27
CA LEU A 38 4.74 2.80 3.95
C LEU A 38 4.20 1.92 2.82
N LEU A 39 5.00 1.76 1.76
CA LEU A 39 4.75 0.77 0.73
C LEU A 39 5.86 -0.27 0.80
N THR A 40 5.50 -1.55 0.74
CA THR A 40 6.45 -2.64 0.80
C THR A 40 6.24 -3.60 -0.36
N LYS A 41 7.26 -4.41 -0.66
CA LYS A 41 7.17 -5.39 -1.74
C LYS A 41 6.19 -6.50 -1.37
N VAL A 42 5.34 -6.85 -2.31
CA VAL A 42 4.48 -8.02 -2.25
C VAL A 42 4.56 -8.73 -3.59
N GLU A 43 4.01 -9.94 -3.64
CA GLU A 43 3.90 -10.69 -4.89
C GLU A 43 2.44 -11.01 -5.15
N ILE A 44 2.06 -11.03 -6.43
CA ILE A 44 0.77 -11.58 -6.84
C ILE A 44 1.12 -12.90 -7.50
N ALA A 45 0.71 -14.01 -6.89
CA ALA A 45 1.17 -15.34 -7.26
C ALA A 45 0.03 -16.20 -7.78
N SER A 46 0.26 -16.81 -8.94
CA SER A 46 -0.61 -17.83 -9.51
C SER A 46 0.20 -19.12 -9.67
N ALA A 47 -0.45 -20.16 -10.23
CA ALA A 47 0.25 -21.39 -10.51
C ALA A 47 1.37 -21.20 -11.55
N GLU A 48 1.19 -20.21 -12.44
CA GLU A 48 2.11 -20.02 -13.56
C GLU A 48 3.24 -19.05 -13.26
N LYS A 49 2.97 -18.01 -12.44
CA LYS A 49 3.98 -16.97 -12.25
C LYS A 49 3.77 -16.18 -10.98
N LYS A 50 4.82 -15.46 -10.59
CA LYS A 50 4.79 -14.51 -9.51
C LYS A 50 5.11 -13.14 -10.07
N VAL A 51 4.33 -12.14 -9.73
CA VAL A 51 4.50 -10.78 -10.24
C VAL A 51 4.76 -9.87 -9.05
N LEU A 52 5.81 -9.06 -9.13
CA LEU A 52 6.14 -8.10 -8.09
C LEU A 52 5.14 -6.96 -8.10
N SER A 53 4.67 -6.60 -6.91
CA SER A 53 3.78 -5.46 -6.71
C SER A 53 4.16 -4.78 -5.39
N LEU A 54 3.38 -3.80 -4.99
CA LEU A 54 3.56 -3.11 -3.71
C LEU A 54 2.30 -3.25 -2.88
N GLY A 55 2.48 -3.39 -1.57
CA GLY A 55 1.38 -3.31 -0.62
C GLY A 55 1.45 -1.97 0.10
N LEU A 56 0.32 -1.26 0.16
CA LEU A 56 0.23 0.01 0.87
C LEU A 56 -0.35 -0.25 2.25
N ALA A 57 0.48 -0.15 3.26
CA ALA A 57 0.07 -0.22 4.66
C ALA A 57 1.29 -0.14 5.55
N PRO A 58 1.22 0.62 6.62
CA PRO A 58 0.10 1.47 6.99
C PRO A 58 0.20 2.88 6.42
N VAL A 59 -0.92 3.61 6.49
CA VAL A 59 -0.93 5.05 6.30
C VAL A 59 -1.69 5.64 7.48
N ALA A 60 -1.12 6.66 8.11
CA ALA A 60 -1.69 7.23 9.32
C ALA A 60 -1.39 8.72 9.41
N VAL A 61 -2.33 9.46 9.99
CA VAL A 61 -2.19 10.90 10.25
C VAL A 61 -2.67 11.12 11.67
N LEU A 62 -1.94 11.91 12.46
CA LEU A 62 -2.33 12.24 13.81
C LEU A 62 -3.74 12.85 13.82
N PRO A 63 -4.57 12.52 14.84
CA PRO A 63 -5.95 12.99 14.87
C PRO A 63 -6.10 14.49 14.70
N GLU A 64 -5.21 15.28 15.31
CA GLU A 64 -5.27 16.75 15.23
C GLU A 64 -5.02 17.28 13.83
N TYR A 65 -4.43 16.46 12.96
CA TYR A 65 -4.05 16.87 11.62
C TYR A 65 -4.87 16.18 10.53
N GLN A 66 -5.86 15.40 10.92
CA GLN A 66 -6.74 14.75 9.96
C GLN A 66 -7.66 15.76 9.29
N ASN A 67 -8.19 15.37 8.12
CA ASN A 67 -9.11 16.20 7.33
C ASN A 67 -8.46 17.48 6.80
N ARG A 68 -7.13 17.46 6.61
CA ARG A 68 -6.37 18.58 6.03
C ARG A 68 -5.66 18.18 4.74
N GLY A 69 -5.97 17.00 4.20
CA GLY A 69 -5.34 16.56 2.96
C GLY A 69 -3.98 15.92 3.11
N ILE A 70 -3.49 15.68 4.34
CA ILE A 70 -2.16 15.11 4.55
C ILE A 70 -2.11 13.67 4.09
N GLY A 71 -3.10 12.84 4.44
CA GLY A 71 -3.14 11.46 3.98
C GLY A 71 -3.18 11.37 2.47
N SER A 72 -4.00 12.20 1.85
CA SER A 72 -4.09 12.26 0.39
C SER A 72 -2.75 12.63 -0.24
N ALA A 73 -2.06 13.62 0.33
CA ALA A 73 -0.75 14.04 -0.18
C ALA A 73 0.28 12.92 -0.03
N LEU A 74 0.27 12.21 1.10
CA LEU A 74 1.17 11.08 1.31
C LEU A 74 0.93 9.98 0.27
N ILE A 75 -0.34 9.65 0.02
CA ILE A 75 -0.68 8.60 -0.95
C ILE A 75 -0.20 9.00 -2.34
N LYS A 76 -0.47 10.23 -2.76
CA LYS A 76 -0.08 10.70 -4.10
C LYS A 76 1.44 10.74 -4.26
N GLU A 77 2.15 11.20 -3.23
CA GLU A 77 3.61 11.25 -3.29
C GLU A 77 4.21 9.83 -3.33
N ALA A 78 3.64 8.91 -2.54
CA ALA A 78 4.09 7.53 -2.56
C ALA A 78 3.90 6.90 -3.94
N HIS A 79 2.77 7.16 -4.60
CA HIS A 79 2.55 6.66 -5.95
C HIS A 79 3.59 7.23 -6.92
N ASN A 80 3.87 8.54 -6.85
CA ASN A 80 4.84 9.16 -7.74
C ASN A 80 6.22 8.56 -7.55
N ARG A 81 6.63 8.33 -6.32
CA ARG A 81 7.93 7.73 -6.04
C ARG A 81 7.99 6.27 -6.44
N ALA A 82 6.89 5.55 -6.31
CA ALA A 82 6.84 4.16 -6.74
C ALA A 82 7.01 4.04 -8.25
N VAL A 83 6.37 4.92 -9.02
CA VAL A 83 6.54 4.96 -10.47
C VAL A 83 7.99 5.27 -10.81
N ALA A 84 8.57 6.27 -10.17
CA ALA A 84 9.96 6.66 -10.43
C ALA A 84 10.93 5.55 -10.10
N ALA A 85 10.61 4.71 -9.12
CA ALA A 85 11.45 3.58 -8.72
C ALA A 85 11.23 2.32 -9.58
N GLY A 86 10.30 2.38 -10.54
CA GLY A 86 10.09 1.28 -11.48
C GLY A 86 9.05 0.27 -11.08
N TYR A 87 8.23 0.55 -10.08
CA TYR A 87 7.15 -0.36 -9.69
C TYR A 87 5.92 -0.10 -10.54
N HIS A 88 5.12 -1.15 -10.76
CA HIS A 88 4.05 -1.10 -11.73
C HIS A 88 2.65 -1.12 -11.14
N SER A 89 2.49 -1.59 -9.90
CA SER A 89 1.16 -1.72 -9.32
C SER A 89 1.22 -1.68 -7.79
N VAL A 90 0.07 -1.39 -7.19
CA VAL A 90 -0.08 -1.35 -5.73
C VAL A 90 -1.36 -2.09 -5.36
N VAL A 91 -1.32 -2.84 -4.27
CA VAL A 91 -2.49 -3.50 -3.70
C VAL A 91 -2.70 -2.98 -2.29
N LEU A 92 -3.95 -2.99 -1.82
CA LEU A 92 -4.25 -2.58 -0.45
C LEU A 92 -5.57 -3.15 0.02
N LEU A 93 -5.72 -3.20 1.34
CA LEU A 93 -7.01 -3.36 2.00
C LEU A 93 -7.40 -1.99 2.52
N GLY A 94 -8.55 -1.47 2.10
CA GLY A 94 -8.93 -0.13 2.50
C GLY A 94 -10.38 0.19 2.20
N HIS A 95 -10.77 1.38 2.63
CA HIS A 95 -12.16 1.79 2.55
C HIS A 95 -12.59 2.00 1.09
N LYS A 96 -13.66 1.34 0.72
CA LYS A 96 -14.13 1.30 -0.67
C LYS A 96 -14.56 2.67 -1.20
N ASP A 97 -14.85 3.63 -0.31
CA ASP A 97 -15.30 4.95 -0.73
C ASP A 97 -14.17 5.98 -0.73
N TYR A 98 -12.99 5.59 -0.26
CA TYR A 98 -11.86 6.52 -0.17
C TYR A 98 -10.84 6.31 -1.27
N TYR A 99 -10.37 5.08 -1.44
CA TYR A 99 -9.25 4.81 -2.35
C TYR A 99 -9.57 4.92 -3.84
N PRO A 100 -10.83 4.74 -4.29
CA PRO A 100 -11.11 4.94 -5.73
C PRO A 100 -10.74 6.33 -6.24
N ARG A 101 -10.74 7.35 -5.38
CA ARG A 101 -10.33 8.70 -5.79
C ARG A 101 -8.86 8.76 -6.22
N PHE A 102 -8.05 7.78 -5.85
CA PHE A 102 -6.64 7.69 -6.24
C PHE A 102 -6.42 6.71 -7.37
N GLY A 103 -7.48 6.20 -7.97
CA GLY A 103 -7.38 5.29 -9.09
C GLY A 103 -7.44 3.80 -8.73
N TYR A 104 -7.74 3.48 -7.48
CA TYR A 104 -7.87 2.08 -7.07
C TYR A 104 -9.17 1.48 -7.57
N LYS A 105 -9.11 0.21 -7.96
CA LYS A 105 -10.23 -0.57 -8.42
C LYS A 105 -10.32 -1.86 -7.63
N LYS A 106 -11.46 -2.54 -7.73
CA LYS A 106 -11.65 -3.78 -6.98
C LYS A 106 -10.72 -4.88 -7.50
N ALA A 107 -10.02 -5.53 -6.58
CA ALA A 107 -9.10 -6.61 -6.94
C ALA A 107 -9.82 -7.77 -7.60
N ILE A 108 -11.07 -8.04 -7.20
CA ILE A 108 -11.83 -9.15 -7.75
C ILE A 108 -12.07 -8.98 -9.25
N ASP A 109 -12.14 -7.74 -9.74
CA ASP A 109 -12.33 -7.48 -11.17
C ASP A 109 -11.10 -7.89 -12.00
N TYR A 110 -9.97 -8.11 -11.33
CA TYR A 110 -8.72 -8.56 -11.96
C TYR A 110 -8.39 -10.01 -11.62
N ASP A 111 -9.30 -10.72 -10.94
CA ASP A 111 -9.05 -12.07 -10.44
C ASP A 111 -7.83 -12.10 -9.52
N ILE A 112 -7.71 -11.07 -8.68
CA ILE A 112 -6.67 -10.97 -7.65
C ILE A 112 -7.35 -11.10 -6.30
N ARG A 113 -6.87 -12.00 -5.47
CA ARG A 113 -7.42 -12.27 -4.15
C ARG A 113 -6.40 -12.02 -3.08
N PHE A 114 -6.90 -11.71 -1.89
CA PHE A 114 -6.04 -11.46 -0.73
C PHE A 114 -6.12 -12.67 0.20
N PRO A 115 -5.05 -12.90 0.99
CA PRO A 115 -5.02 -14.07 1.90
C PRO A 115 -5.75 -13.81 3.21
N PHE A 116 -6.70 -12.89 3.22
CA PHE A 116 -7.43 -12.50 4.43
C PHE A 116 -8.91 -12.69 4.22
N ASP A 117 -9.61 -12.99 5.32
CA ASP A 117 -11.06 -13.15 5.30
C ASP A 117 -11.72 -11.77 5.49
N VAL A 118 -11.78 -11.01 4.42
CA VAL A 118 -12.38 -9.67 4.41
C VAL A 118 -13.31 -9.56 3.21
N PRO A 119 -14.34 -8.70 3.28
CA PRO A 119 -15.24 -8.52 2.14
C PRO A 119 -14.46 -8.04 0.91
N PRO A 120 -14.78 -8.59 -0.28
CA PRO A 120 -14.03 -8.25 -1.50
C PRO A 120 -14.01 -6.77 -1.84
N GLU A 121 -15.04 -6.02 -1.44
CA GLU A 121 -15.09 -4.59 -1.78
C GLU A 121 -13.99 -3.77 -1.10
N PHE A 122 -13.32 -4.33 -0.08
CA PHE A 122 -12.21 -3.64 0.59
C PHE A 122 -10.85 -4.04 0.02
N CYS A 123 -10.82 -4.99 -0.91
CA CYS A 123 -9.57 -5.44 -1.56
C CYS A 123 -9.39 -4.68 -2.86
N MET A 124 -8.34 -3.88 -2.96
CA MET A 124 -8.17 -2.96 -4.07
C MET A 124 -6.80 -3.03 -4.70
N VAL A 125 -6.75 -2.71 -5.99
CA VAL A 125 -5.51 -2.67 -6.76
C VAL A 125 -5.47 -1.38 -7.58
N LYS A 126 -4.25 -0.93 -7.87
CA LYS A 126 -4.04 0.21 -8.76
C LYS A 126 -2.92 -0.11 -9.73
N GLU A 127 -3.16 0.15 -11.01
CA GLU A 127 -2.10 0.13 -12.01
C GLU A 127 -1.37 1.47 -11.96
N LEU A 128 -0.11 1.45 -11.56
CA LEU A 128 0.74 2.63 -11.66
C LEU A 128 1.15 2.87 -13.11
N VAL A 129 1.33 1.78 -13.83
CA VAL A 129 1.58 1.80 -15.28
C VAL A 129 0.36 1.18 -15.94
N THR A 130 -0.18 1.85 -16.95
CA THR A 130 -1.39 1.42 -17.64
C THR A 130 -1.22 -0.01 -18.14
N ASN A 131 -2.22 -0.84 -17.88
CA ASN A 131 -2.30 -2.23 -18.30
C ASN A 131 -1.28 -3.15 -17.62
N SER A 132 -0.61 -2.68 -16.56
CA SER A 132 0.39 -3.50 -15.87
C SER A 132 -0.20 -4.71 -15.19
N LEU A 133 -1.51 -4.73 -14.92
CA LEU A 133 -2.18 -5.89 -14.33
C LEU A 133 -2.89 -6.76 -15.36
N ASN A 134 -2.74 -6.48 -16.65
CA ASN A 134 -3.27 -7.39 -17.68
C ASN A 134 -2.58 -8.73 -17.55
N GLU A 135 -3.38 -9.81 -17.53
CA GLU A 135 -2.88 -11.18 -17.38
C GLU A 135 -2.14 -11.41 -16.05
N VAL A 136 -2.34 -10.54 -15.07
CA VAL A 136 -1.82 -10.75 -13.72
C VAL A 136 -3.00 -11.13 -12.83
N HIS A 137 -2.93 -12.34 -12.25
CA HIS A 137 -3.99 -12.83 -11.37
C HIS A 137 -3.37 -13.72 -10.30
N GLY A 138 -4.14 -14.04 -9.28
CA GLY A 138 -3.71 -14.94 -8.25
C GLY A 138 -3.94 -14.38 -6.85
N VAL A 139 -3.09 -14.80 -5.92
CA VAL A 139 -3.21 -14.44 -4.50
C VAL A 139 -2.06 -13.52 -4.12
N VAL A 140 -2.37 -12.46 -3.40
CA VAL A 140 -1.35 -11.54 -2.88
C VAL A 140 -0.57 -12.25 -1.78
N LYS A 141 0.76 -12.21 -1.89
CA LYS A 141 1.67 -12.77 -0.90
C LYS A 141 2.42 -11.64 -0.22
N TYR A 142 2.10 -11.39 1.03
CA TYR A 142 2.77 -10.39 1.84
C TYR A 142 4.04 -10.96 2.45
N ALA A 143 4.98 -10.09 2.84
CA ALA A 143 6.13 -10.51 3.60
C ALA A 143 5.68 -11.16 4.91
N PRO A 144 6.42 -12.17 5.41
CA PRO A 144 6.04 -12.83 6.67
C PRO A 144 5.88 -11.85 7.84
N GLU A 145 6.69 -10.79 7.86
CA GLU A 145 6.64 -9.79 8.91
C GLU A 145 5.30 -9.05 8.96
N PHE A 146 4.59 -8.99 7.84
CA PHE A 146 3.31 -8.31 7.79
C PHE A 146 2.23 -9.05 8.57
N THR A 147 2.33 -10.38 8.64
CA THR A 147 1.30 -11.22 9.25
C THR A 147 1.65 -11.71 10.66
N GLU A 148 2.81 -11.33 11.17
CA GLU A 148 3.23 -11.69 12.52
C GLU A 148 2.45 -10.98 13.62
#